data_dbb850b3df1f2091659ff804ce705fa6
#
_entry.id   dbb850b3df1f2091659ff804ce705fa6
#
_cell.length_a   1.000
_cell.length_b   1.000
_cell.length_c   1.000
_cell.angle_alpha   90.00
_cell.angle_beta   90.00
_cell.angle_gamma   90.00
#
_symmetry.space_group_name_H-M   'P 1'
#
loop_
_entity.id
_entity.type
_entity.pdbx_description
1 polymer ?
#
loop_
_entity_poly.entity_id
_entity_poly.type
_entity_poly.pdbx_seq_one_letter_code
_entity_poly.pdbx_strand_id
1 'polypeptide(L)'
;MRQAIFFLCLWSCSLLAGHAQEADEANYDESKIPPYTLPALLKTSDGREITTVQQWEQIRRPELLSVFTEQVYGKMPADKVDVSYKKLDDNHSAVNGSATRKQIEITFSHNGIERKALLLMYLPNHVKTKVPVFLHFNFQGNQTVSSDPDIIPSQYSDRPRGNQASRWPVEKIIDAGYGLATIHYFDFFPDSKDRYAESILALFGHPSEGDIPADGGQAIAAWAWGYSRVMDYLETDWQVDASKIILMGHSRLGKTSLWAGATDPRFAIVISNESGCGGAALSRRQVGETVNRINHAFPHWFCKNFRRYNKKEGELPIDQHELLALIAPRPLYVASAEEDRWSDAKGEFLSTAYAGEVYKLYGMKGLETTTMPTVNMPIMNRVAYHNRTGVHDVTDFDWENYIKFADKWLK
;
A
#
# COMPACT_ATOMS: atom_id res chain seq x y z
N MET A 1 -27.18 -82.08 4.70
CA MET A 1 -25.84 -81.57 5.00
C MET A 1 -25.41 -80.62 3.90
N ARG A 2 -25.53 -79.34 4.15
CA ARG A 2 -25.02 -78.27 3.25
C ARG A 2 -24.11 -77.41 4.11
N GLN A 3 -22.82 -77.42 3.82
CA GLN A 3 -21.79 -76.56 4.45
C GLN A 3 -21.89 -75.17 3.84
N ALA A 4 -22.03 -74.18 4.67
CA ALA A 4 -21.91 -72.76 4.31
C ALA A 4 -20.49 -72.31 4.51
N ILE A 5 -19.81 -71.84 3.45
CA ILE A 5 -18.49 -71.28 3.48
C ILE A 5 -18.69 -69.74 3.68
N PHE A 6 -18.18 -69.22 4.84
CA PHE A 6 -18.13 -67.79 5.10
C PHE A 6 -16.83 -67.24 4.49
N PHE A 7 -16.96 -66.33 3.51
CA PHE A 7 -15.86 -65.49 3.03
C PHE A 7 -15.74 -64.25 3.92
N LEU A 8 -14.64 -64.13 4.66
CA LEU A 8 -14.26 -62.88 5.36
C LEU A 8 -13.58 -61.97 4.35
N CYS A 9 -14.27 -60.88 3.94
CA CYS A 9 -13.63 -59.76 3.26
C CYS A 9 -12.99 -58.84 4.30
N LEU A 10 -11.68 -58.89 4.40
CA LEU A 10 -10.87 -57.89 5.11
C LEU A 10 -10.84 -56.59 4.28
N TRP A 11 -11.61 -55.57 4.73
CA TRP A 11 -11.50 -54.26 4.24
C TRP A 11 -10.30 -53.58 4.94
N SER A 12 -9.18 -53.41 4.22
CA SER A 12 -8.07 -52.56 4.63
C SER A 12 -8.50 -51.09 4.43
N CYS A 13 -8.94 -50.40 5.49
CA CYS A 13 -9.07 -48.96 5.54
C CYS A 13 -7.65 -48.40 5.53
N SER A 14 -7.19 -47.96 4.37
CA SER A 14 -6.04 -47.08 4.26
C SER A 14 -6.42 -45.71 4.80
N LEU A 15 -6.04 -45.40 6.02
CA LEU A 15 -6.07 -44.04 6.58
C LEU A 15 -5.09 -43.17 5.78
N LEU A 16 -5.59 -42.49 4.76
CA LEU A 16 -4.95 -41.32 4.21
C LEU A 16 -5.02 -40.24 5.31
N ALA A 17 -3.99 -40.17 6.14
CA ALA A 17 -3.74 -39.03 6.99
C ALA A 17 -3.43 -37.84 6.05
N GLY A 18 -4.45 -37.13 5.64
CA GLY A 18 -4.31 -35.80 5.09
C GLY A 18 -3.61 -34.96 6.16
N HIS A 19 -2.37 -34.58 5.91
CA HIS A 19 -1.71 -33.54 6.68
C HIS A 19 -2.52 -32.25 6.43
N ALA A 20 -3.52 -32.02 7.27
CA ALA A 20 -4.05 -30.68 7.47
C ALA A 20 -2.85 -29.88 7.99
N GLN A 21 -2.32 -29.01 7.14
CA GLN A 21 -1.27 -28.07 7.49
C GLN A 21 -1.87 -27.22 8.62
N GLU A 22 -1.41 -27.41 9.86
CA GLU A 22 -1.83 -26.61 11.00
C GLU A 22 -1.65 -25.15 10.61
N ALA A 23 -2.78 -24.42 10.62
CA ALA A 23 -2.74 -22.98 10.44
C ALA A 23 -1.89 -22.43 11.60
N ASP A 24 -0.71 -21.91 11.27
CA ASP A 24 0.19 -21.27 12.22
C ASP A 24 -0.57 -20.27 13.07
N GLU A 25 -0.68 -20.46 14.39
CA GLU A 25 -1.29 -19.47 15.25
C GLU A 25 -0.51 -18.15 15.23
N ALA A 26 -1.22 -17.00 15.12
CA ALA A 26 -0.57 -15.71 15.10
C ALA A 26 0.11 -15.44 16.45
N ASN A 27 1.39 -15.10 16.41
CA ASN A 27 2.07 -14.63 17.59
C ASN A 27 1.68 -13.19 17.91
N TYR A 28 1.20 -12.97 19.12
CA TYR A 28 0.90 -11.64 19.69
C TYR A 28 1.65 -11.39 21.00
N ASP A 29 2.61 -12.26 21.32
CA ASP A 29 3.38 -12.23 22.56
C ASP A 29 4.82 -11.80 22.25
N GLU A 30 5.18 -10.61 22.72
CA GLU A 30 6.52 -10.03 22.53
C GLU A 30 7.65 -10.96 23.04
N SER A 31 7.38 -11.76 24.08
CA SER A 31 8.36 -12.69 24.65
C SER A 31 8.68 -13.88 23.74
N LYS A 32 7.84 -14.15 22.74
CA LYS A 32 7.99 -15.24 21.76
C LYS A 32 8.59 -14.77 20.43
N ILE A 33 8.96 -13.49 20.34
CA ILE A 33 9.64 -12.97 19.15
C ILE A 33 11.03 -13.65 19.07
N PRO A 34 11.38 -14.31 17.95
CA PRO A 34 12.68 -14.90 17.81
C PRO A 34 13.78 -13.81 17.83
N PRO A 35 14.99 -14.13 18.35
CA PRO A 35 16.11 -13.21 18.18
C PRO A 35 16.33 -12.91 16.69
N TYR A 36 16.44 -11.63 16.35
CA TYR A 36 16.68 -11.23 14.97
C TYR A 36 17.72 -10.09 14.90
N THR A 37 18.38 -10.02 13.75
CA THR A 37 19.26 -8.90 13.38
C THR A 37 18.74 -8.30 12.09
N LEU A 38 18.53 -6.98 12.07
CA LEU A 38 18.12 -6.28 10.88
C LEU A 38 19.29 -6.12 9.91
N PRO A 39 19.03 -6.13 8.60
CA PRO A 39 20.02 -5.70 7.61
C PRO A 39 20.47 -4.27 7.90
N ALA A 40 21.77 -4.01 7.70
CA ALA A 40 22.34 -2.69 7.96
C ALA A 40 21.90 -1.72 6.84
N LEU A 41 21.08 -0.74 7.18
CA LEU A 41 20.50 0.20 6.22
C LEU A 41 21.56 0.97 5.43
N LEU A 42 22.59 1.45 6.11
CA LEU A 42 23.68 2.25 5.53
C LEU A 42 24.93 1.41 5.16
N LYS A 43 24.69 0.17 4.69
CA LYS A 43 25.74 -0.71 4.22
C LYS A 43 25.26 -1.49 3.00
N THR A 44 26.09 -1.56 1.96
CA THR A 44 25.80 -2.35 0.76
C THR A 44 25.96 -3.84 1.03
N SER A 45 25.43 -4.68 0.13
CA SER A 45 25.57 -6.15 0.23
C SER A 45 27.01 -6.62 0.15
N ASP A 46 27.93 -5.87 -0.51
CA ASP A 46 29.35 -6.14 -0.57
C ASP A 46 30.14 -5.57 0.63
N GLY A 47 29.44 -5.00 1.61
CA GLY A 47 30.01 -4.53 2.88
C GLY A 47 30.51 -3.10 2.89
N ARG A 48 30.27 -2.28 1.85
CA ARG A 48 30.67 -0.87 1.78
C ARG A 48 29.77 -0.01 2.66
N GLU A 49 30.36 0.83 3.51
CA GLU A 49 29.64 1.81 4.33
C GLU A 49 29.13 2.99 3.48
N ILE A 50 27.93 3.43 3.78
CA ILE A 50 27.25 4.59 3.17
C ILE A 50 27.23 5.73 4.19
N THR A 51 27.99 6.78 3.91
CA THR A 51 28.19 7.91 4.84
C THR A 51 27.78 9.25 4.28
N THR A 52 27.39 9.30 3.00
CA THR A 52 26.98 10.53 2.31
C THR A 52 25.69 10.34 1.55
N VAL A 53 24.96 11.46 1.34
CA VAL A 53 23.75 11.50 0.48
C VAL A 53 24.08 11.00 -0.92
N GLN A 54 25.21 11.37 -1.49
CA GLN A 54 25.60 10.93 -2.84
C GLN A 54 25.74 9.40 -2.91
N GLN A 55 26.39 8.77 -1.93
CA GLN A 55 26.52 7.32 -1.88
C GLN A 55 25.16 6.63 -1.69
N TRP A 56 24.29 7.24 -0.87
CA TRP A 56 22.93 6.75 -0.72
C TRP A 56 22.18 6.77 -2.06
N GLU A 57 22.10 7.91 -2.72
CA GLU A 57 21.33 8.09 -3.95
C GLU A 57 21.88 7.28 -5.14
N GLN A 58 23.20 7.16 -5.25
CA GLN A 58 23.83 6.54 -6.41
C GLN A 58 24.15 5.06 -6.25
N ILE A 59 24.22 4.55 -5.01
CA ILE A 59 24.65 3.18 -4.74
C ILE A 59 23.57 2.41 -3.96
N ARG A 60 23.32 2.79 -2.69
CA ARG A 60 22.49 1.97 -1.81
C ARG A 60 21.00 2.00 -2.17
N ARG A 61 20.45 3.17 -2.47
CA ARG A 61 19.07 3.33 -2.86
C ARG A 61 18.71 2.51 -4.10
N PRO A 62 19.47 2.55 -5.23
CA PRO A 62 19.22 1.68 -6.38
C PRO A 62 19.35 0.19 -6.05
N GLU A 63 20.34 -0.20 -5.24
CA GLU A 63 20.51 -1.58 -4.79
C GLU A 63 19.27 -2.07 -4.04
N LEU A 64 18.78 -1.32 -3.06
CA LEU A 64 17.57 -1.66 -2.30
C LEU A 64 16.34 -1.74 -3.19
N LEU A 65 16.14 -0.77 -4.10
CA LEU A 65 15.05 -0.81 -5.07
C LEU A 65 15.06 -2.08 -5.91
N SER A 66 16.25 -2.49 -6.40
CA SER A 66 16.39 -3.75 -7.16
C SER A 66 15.98 -4.95 -6.31
N VAL A 67 16.48 -5.04 -5.07
CA VAL A 67 16.18 -6.17 -4.18
C VAL A 67 14.69 -6.23 -3.84
N PHE A 68 14.04 -5.11 -3.49
CA PHE A 68 12.60 -5.08 -3.24
C PHE A 68 11.79 -5.46 -4.49
N THR A 69 12.21 -4.99 -5.66
CA THR A 69 11.60 -5.35 -6.93
C THR A 69 11.69 -6.85 -7.20
N GLU A 70 12.87 -7.44 -7.04
CA GLU A 70 13.13 -8.83 -7.40
C GLU A 70 12.57 -9.83 -6.38
N GLN A 71 12.57 -9.46 -5.09
CA GLN A 71 12.30 -10.39 -4.01
C GLN A 71 10.93 -10.22 -3.34
N VAL A 72 10.28 -9.04 -3.49
CA VAL A 72 9.04 -8.74 -2.76
C VAL A 72 7.90 -8.29 -3.67
N TYR A 73 8.01 -7.10 -4.27
CA TYR A 73 6.87 -6.47 -4.96
C TYR A 73 6.73 -6.89 -6.42
N GLY A 74 7.83 -7.25 -7.06
CA GLY A 74 7.88 -7.65 -8.44
C GLY A 74 8.01 -6.47 -9.42
N LYS A 75 8.54 -6.79 -10.58
CA LYS A 75 8.81 -5.85 -11.66
C LYS A 75 7.58 -5.69 -12.55
N MET A 76 7.09 -4.48 -12.72
CA MET A 76 6.09 -4.18 -13.74
C MET A 76 6.74 -4.20 -15.13
N PRO A 77 6.03 -4.68 -16.18
CA PRO A 77 6.51 -4.60 -17.55
C PRO A 77 6.83 -3.15 -17.95
N ALA A 78 7.87 -2.99 -18.74
CA ALA A 78 8.35 -1.67 -19.19
C ALA A 78 7.67 -1.18 -20.48
N ASP A 79 6.78 -1.99 -21.05
CA ASP A 79 6.09 -1.67 -22.30
C ASP A 79 5.27 -0.39 -22.13
N LYS A 80 5.33 0.45 -23.16
CA LYS A 80 4.56 1.69 -23.19
C LYS A 80 3.09 1.38 -23.44
N VAL A 81 2.24 1.87 -22.54
CA VAL A 81 0.78 1.81 -22.66
C VAL A 81 0.27 3.16 -23.16
N ASP A 82 -0.62 3.14 -24.12
CA ASP A 82 -1.32 4.35 -24.54
C ASP A 82 -2.37 4.72 -23.48
N VAL A 83 -2.37 6.00 -23.09
CA VAL A 83 -3.27 6.51 -22.06
C VAL A 83 -4.08 7.66 -22.62
N SER A 84 -5.40 7.62 -22.40
CA SER A 84 -6.31 8.73 -22.73
C SER A 84 -7.21 9.07 -21.56
N TYR A 85 -7.65 10.33 -21.51
CA TYR A 85 -8.48 10.87 -20.45
C TYR A 85 -9.78 11.42 -21.03
N LYS A 86 -10.90 11.03 -20.43
CA LYS A 86 -12.22 11.56 -20.78
C LYS A 86 -12.90 12.11 -19.54
N LYS A 87 -13.14 13.40 -19.52
CA LYS A 87 -13.92 14.04 -18.45
C LYS A 87 -15.39 13.66 -18.61
N LEU A 88 -15.94 12.97 -17.61
CA LEU A 88 -17.33 12.53 -17.56
C LEU A 88 -18.22 13.49 -16.76
N ASP A 89 -17.62 14.17 -15.76
CA ASP A 89 -18.32 15.11 -14.87
C ASP A 89 -17.39 16.25 -14.45
N ASP A 90 -17.96 17.44 -14.27
CA ASP A 90 -17.26 18.65 -13.81
C ASP A 90 -18.29 19.56 -13.13
N ASN A 91 -18.61 19.27 -11.87
CA ASN A 91 -19.64 19.98 -11.11
C ASN A 91 -19.00 20.92 -10.08
N HIS A 92 -19.13 22.24 -10.32
CA HIS A 92 -18.57 23.28 -9.46
C HIS A 92 -19.40 23.55 -8.18
N SER A 93 -20.52 22.87 -7.99
CA SER A 93 -21.40 23.04 -6.83
C SER A 93 -21.46 21.83 -5.90
N ALA A 94 -20.50 20.93 -6.00
CA ALA A 94 -20.42 19.78 -5.12
C ALA A 94 -20.10 20.19 -3.67
N VAL A 95 -20.39 19.30 -2.71
CA VAL A 95 -20.17 19.51 -1.27
C VAL A 95 -20.78 20.87 -0.85
N ASN A 96 -22.09 21.03 -1.11
CA ASN A 96 -22.85 22.26 -0.79
C ASN A 96 -22.21 23.54 -1.39
N GLY A 97 -21.57 23.44 -2.55
CA GLY A 97 -20.91 24.56 -3.22
C GLY A 97 -19.48 24.85 -2.77
N SER A 98 -18.94 24.12 -1.81
CA SER A 98 -17.57 24.32 -1.31
C SER A 98 -16.51 23.67 -2.20
N ALA A 99 -16.89 22.72 -3.08
CA ALA A 99 -15.95 21.98 -3.93
C ALA A 99 -16.43 21.87 -5.39
N THR A 100 -15.43 21.69 -6.26
CA THR A 100 -15.63 21.17 -7.63
C THR A 100 -15.40 19.67 -7.61
N ARG A 101 -16.43 18.89 -8.01
CA ARG A 101 -16.29 17.45 -8.27
C ARG A 101 -15.91 17.24 -9.72
N LYS A 102 -14.90 16.40 -9.96
CA LYS A 102 -14.53 15.91 -11.30
C LYS A 102 -14.56 14.39 -11.32
N GLN A 103 -15.04 13.82 -12.42
CA GLN A 103 -14.95 12.38 -12.66
C GLN A 103 -14.33 12.15 -14.02
N ILE A 104 -13.22 11.39 -14.03
CA ILE A 104 -12.38 11.21 -15.21
C ILE A 104 -12.25 9.72 -15.50
N GLU A 105 -12.68 9.30 -16.68
CA GLU A 105 -12.34 7.97 -17.18
C GLU A 105 -10.92 8.01 -17.74
N ILE A 106 -10.06 7.16 -17.20
CA ILE A 106 -8.70 6.92 -17.68
C ILE A 106 -8.73 5.60 -18.45
N THR A 107 -8.42 5.63 -19.73
CA THR A 107 -8.34 4.43 -20.57
C THR A 107 -6.89 4.10 -20.85
N PHE A 108 -6.50 2.86 -20.58
CA PHE A 108 -5.20 2.25 -20.87
C PHE A 108 -5.36 1.28 -22.02
N SER A 109 -4.57 1.43 -23.09
CA SER A 109 -4.65 0.58 -24.29
C SER A 109 -3.27 0.04 -24.65
N HIS A 110 -3.18 -1.26 -24.87
CA HIS A 110 -1.97 -1.92 -25.36
C HIS A 110 -2.34 -3.27 -26.00
N ASN A 111 -1.69 -3.64 -27.10
CA ASN A 111 -1.89 -4.91 -27.79
C ASN A 111 -3.36 -5.25 -28.11
N GLY A 112 -4.20 -4.25 -28.41
CA GLY A 112 -5.63 -4.44 -28.71
C GLY A 112 -6.50 -4.70 -27.49
N ILE A 113 -5.96 -4.60 -26.28
CA ILE A 113 -6.68 -4.73 -25.01
C ILE A 113 -6.86 -3.34 -24.41
N GLU A 114 -8.03 -3.07 -23.85
CA GLU A 114 -8.31 -1.86 -23.09
C GLU A 114 -8.66 -2.18 -21.63
N ARG A 115 -8.22 -1.29 -20.73
CA ARG A 115 -8.63 -1.26 -19.31
C ARG A 115 -8.97 0.17 -18.93
N LYS A 116 -9.94 0.32 -18.04
CA LYS A 116 -10.44 1.63 -17.63
C LYS A 116 -10.40 1.78 -16.12
N ALA A 117 -10.05 2.98 -15.67
CA ALA A 117 -10.14 3.38 -14.28
C ALA A 117 -10.96 4.67 -14.16
N LEU A 118 -11.77 4.77 -13.12
CA LEU A 118 -12.62 5.93 -12.90
C LEU A 118 -12.10 6.76 -11.72
N LEU A 119 -11.46 7.86 -12.04
CA LEU A 119 -10.96 8.82 -11.05
C LEU A 119 -12.08 9.74 -10.58
N LEU A 120 -12.32 9.79 -9.28
CA LEU A 120 -13.16 10.79 -8.60
C LEU A 120 -12.24 11.79 -7.90
N MET A 121 -12.53 13.08 -8.12
CA MET A 121 -11.80 14.19 -7.48
C MET A 121 -12.77 15.20 -6.87
N TYR A 122 -12.38 15.75 -5.72
CA TYR A 122 -12.97 16.96 -5.15
C TYR A 122 -11.87 18.00 -4.95
N LEU A 123 -12.10 19.23 -5.44
CA LEU A 123 -11.15 20.34 -5.33
C LEU A 123 -11.83 21.53 -4.65
N PRO A 124 -11.23 22.17 -3.63
CA PRO A 124 -11.81 23.28 -2.88
C PRO A 124 -12.02 24.53 -3.75
N ASN A 125 -13.23 25.08 -3.77
CA ASN A 125 -13.57 26.27 -4.55
C ASN A 125 -13.02 27.58 -3.96
N HIS A 126 -12.70 27.59 -2.67
CA HIS A 126 -12.16 28.77 -1.98
C HIS A 126 -10.65 28.98 -2.23
N VAL A 127 -9.91 27.96 -2.65
CA VAL A 127 -8.49 28.04 -2.98
C VAL A 127 -8.34 28.66 -4.38
N LYS A 128 -7.64 29.79 -4.49
CA LYS A 128 -7.48 30.52 -5.76
C LYS A 128 -6.17 30.23 -6.49
N THR A 129 -5.32 29.41 -5.88
CA THR A 129 -4.08 28.90 -6.46
C THR A 129 -4.24 27.45 -6.84
N LYS A 130 -3.20 26.81 -7.38
CA LYS A 130 -3.20 25.36 -7.58
C LYS A 130 -3.33 24.64 -6.24
N VAL A 131 -4.09 23.55 -6.23
CA VAL A 131 -4.51 22.82 -5.04
C VAL A 131 -3.60 21.64 -4.78
N PRO A 132 -3.02 21.48 -3.55
CA PRO A 132 -2.41 20.22 -3.14
C PRO A 132 -3.48 19.14 -2.95
N VAL A 133 -3.19 17.88 -3.30
CA VAL A 133 -4.20 16.82 -3.36
C VAL A 133 -3.75 15.59 -2.57
N PHE A 134 -4.64 15.07 -1.71
CA PHE A 134 -4.52 13.72 -1.16
C PHE A 134 -4.97 12.71 -2.21
N LEU A 135 -4.09 11.81 -2.60
CA LEU A 135 -4.38 10.69 -3.48
C LEU A 135 -4.44 9.40 -2.66
N HIS A 136 -5.61 8.79 -2.59
CA HIS A 136 -5.85 7.56 -1.85
C HIS A 136 -6.84 6.67 -2.61
N PHE A 137 -6.50 5.41 -2.86
CA PHE A 137 -7.43 4.47 -3.50
C PHE A 137 -8.44 3.95 -2.49
N ASN A 138 -9.67 3.67 -2.94
CA ASN A 138 -10.75 3.16 -2.11
C ASN A 138 -11.00 1.67 -2.35
N PHE A 139 -11.55 0.99 -1.33
CA PHE A 139 -11.78 -0.47 -1.32
C PHE A 139 -13.12 -0.90 -1.89
N GLN A 140 -14.11 -0.02 -1.94
CA GLN A 140 -15.51 -0.44 -2.15
C GLN A 140 -16.21 0.34 -3.28
N GLY A 141 -15.45 1.04 -4.09
CA GLY A 141 -15.96 1.87 -5.19
C GLY A 141 -16.18 3.33 -4.81
N ASN A 142 -16.04 4.20 -5.80
CA ASN A 142 -16.09 5.65 -5.61
C ASN A 142 -17.38 6.14 -4.95
N GLN A 143 -18.52 5.48 -5.24
CA GLN A 143 -19.83 5.83 -4.65
C GLN A 143 -19.87 5.66 -3.13
N THR A 144 -18.93 4.91 -2.54
CA THR A 144 -18.94 4.64 -1.10
C THR A 144 -18.27 5.73 -0.27
N VAL A 145 -17.47 6.60 -0.90
CA VAL A 145 -16.70 7.64 -0.19
C VAL A 145 -17.57 8.84 0.26
N SER A 146 -18.70 9.06 -0.40
CA SER A 146 -19.63 10.12 -0.07
C SER A 146 -21.07 9.71 -0.43
N SER A 147 -22.05 10.32 0.22
CA SER A 147 -23.47 10.17 -0.11
C SER A 147 -23.89 10.95 -1.37
N ASP A 148 -22.98 11.69 -1.99
CA ASP A 148 -23.21 12.47 -3.21
C ASP A 148 -23.85 11.59 -4.31
N PRO A 149 -25.09 11.90 -4.76
CA PRO A 149 -25.85 11.03 -5.67
C PRO A 149 -25.25 10.92 -7.06
N ASP A 150 -24.46 11.90 -7.48
CA ASP A 150 -23.93 11.98 -8.83
C ASP A 150 -22.56 11.29 -8.99
N ILE A 151 -21.99 10.72 -7.94
CA ILE A 151 -20.78 9.89 -8.08
C ILE A 151 -21.13 8.69 -8.95
N ILE A 152 -20.37 8.48 -10.01
CA ILE A 152 -20.50 7.31 -10.88
C ILE A 152 -20.05 6.07 -10.10
N PRO A 153 -20.92 5.05 -9.97
CA PRO A 153 -20.56 3.85 -9.19
C PRO A 153 -19.49 3.00 -9.90
N SER A 154 -18.69 2.31 -9.10
CA SER A 154 -17.78 1.30 -9.64
C SER A 154 -18.53 0.10 -10.20
N GLN A 155 -18.09 -0.40 -11.36
CA GLN A 155 -18.63 -1.62 -11.97
C GLN A 155 -18.37 -2.90 -11.14
N TYR A 156 -17.45 -2.82 -10.19
CA TYR A 156 -17.06 -3.95 -9.33
C TYR A 156 -17.72 -3.94 -7.96
N SER A 157 -18.62 -2.99 -7.68
CA SER A 157 -19.18 -2.84 -6.34
C SER A 157 -20.63 -2.35 -6.36
N ASP A 158 -21.49 -3.09 -5.68
CA ASP A 158 -22.89 -2.75 -5.42
C ASP A 158 -23.11 -2.10 -4.05
N ARG A 159 -22.05 -1.75 -3.36
CA ARG A 159 -22.13 -1.15 -2.03
C ARG A 159 -22.86 0.18 -2.04
N PRO A 160 -23.68 0.47 -1.00
CA PRO A 160 -24.45 1.70 -0.92
C PRO A 160 -23.57 2.96 -0.93
N ARG A 161 -24.10 4.05 -1.46
CA ARG A 161 -23.46 5.37 -1.43
C ARG A 161 -23.18 5.80 0.00
N GLY A 162 -22.00 6.41 0.22
CA GLY A 162 -21.59 6.90 1.53
C GLY A 162 -21.32 5.82 2.56
N ASN A 163 -21.35 4.53 2.19
CA ASN A 163 -21.12 3.41 3.12
C ASN A 163 -19.76 3.48 3.83
N GLN A 164 -18.78 4.17 3.25
CA GLN A 164 -17.45 4.36 3.81
C GLN A 164 -17.15 5.83 4.15
N ALA A 165 -18.15 6.71 4.19
CA ALA A 165 -17.95 8.15 4.40
C ALA A 165 -17.21 8.49 5.70
N SER A 166 -17.31 7.65 6.75
CA SER A 166 -16.55 7.82 7.99
C SER A 166 -15.03 7.76 7.81
N ARG A 167 -14.56 7.04 6.76
CA ARG A 167 -13.14 6.95 6.38
C ARG A 167 -12.70 8.07 5.44
N TRP A 168 -13.65 8.85 4.92
CA TRP A 168 -13.46 9.83 3.86
C TRP A 168 -14.08 11.19 4.24
N PRO A 169 -13.47 11.94 5.18
CA PRO A 169 -14.02 13.22 5.62
C PRO A 169 -13.79 14.29 4.54
N VAL A 170 -14.50 14.16 3.40
CA VAL A 170 -14.35 15.02 2.22
C VAL A 170 -14.44 16.48 2.59
N GLU A 171 -15.48 16.88 3.37
CA GLU A 171 -15.66 18.28 3.80
C GLU A 171 -14.46 18.79 4.59
N LYS A 172 -13.95 18.02 5.58
CA LYS A 172 -12.78 18.39 6.38
C LYS A 172 -11.53 18.60 5.52
N ILE A 173 -11.31 17.74 4.51
CA ILE A 173 -10.17 17.85 3.60
C ILE A 173 -10.28 19.11 2.73
N ILE A 174 -11.47 19.36 2.17
CA ILE A 174 -11.79 20.54 1.37
C ILE A 174 -11.63 21.82 2.18
N ASP A 175 -12.18 21.88 3.39
CA ASP A 175 -12.11 23.05 4.28
C ASP A 175 -10.65 23.36 4.67
N ALA A 176 -9.81 22.35 4.81
CA ALA A 176 -8.38 22.51 5.06
C ALA A 176 -7.60 23.01 3.82
N GLY A 177 -8.25 23.16 2.66
CA GLY A 177 -7.66 23.67 1.42
C GLY A 177 -6.95 22.61 0.59
N TYR A 178 -7.22 21.35 0.82
CA TYR A 178 -6.70 20.22 0.04
C TYR A 178 -7.78 19.65 -0.88
N GLY A 179 -7.37 19.16 -2.04
CA GLY A 179 -8.18 18.29 -2.86
C GLY A 179 -8.10 16.83 -2.38
N LEU A 180 -9.07 16.04 -2.81
CA LEU A 180 -9.11 14.59 -2.66
C LEU A 180 -9.22 13.95 -4.03
N ALA A 181 -8.40 12.92 -4.31
CA ALA A 181 -8.46 12.10 -5.51
C ALA A 181 -8.53 10.62 -5.12
N THR A 182 -9.46 9.86 -5.69
CA THR A 182 -9.64 8.44 -5.37
C THR A 182 -10.09 7.63 -6.58
N ILE A 183 -9.69 6.37 -6.61
CA ILE A 183 -10.13 5.35 -7.58
C ILE A 183 -10.43 4.06 -6.81
N HIS A 184 -11.36 3.27 -7.29
CA HIS A 184 -11.53 1.90 -6.80
C HIS A 184 -10.32 1.07 -7.25
N TYR A 185 -9.57 0.52 -6.31
CA TYR A 185 -8.31 -0.19 -6.60
C TYR A 185 -8.50 -1.40 -7.54
N PHE A 186 -9.72 -1.96 -7.60
CA PHE A 186 -10.09 -3.02 -8.54
C PHE A 186 -9.97 -2.59 -10.01
N ASP A 187 -10.03 -1.31 -10.32
CA ASP A 187 -9.88 -0.83 -11.70
C ASP A 187 -8.47 -1.14 -12.25
N PHE A 188 -7.47 -1.35 -11.39
CA PHE A 188 -6.13 -1.76 -11.78
C PHE A 188 -5.92 -3.27 -11.63
N PHE A 189 -6.34 -3.84 -10.52
CA PHE A 189 -6.29 -5.28 -10.29
C PHE A 189 -7.42 -5.67 -9.33
N PRO A 190 -8.45 -6.41 -9.79
CA PRO A 190 -9.46 -6.99 -8.89
C PRO A 190 -8.78 -7.93 -7.89
N ASP A 191 -9.00 -7.70 -6.59
CA ASP A 191 -8.26 -8.35 -5.51
C ASP A 191 -8.62 -9.84 -5.35
N SER A 192 -8.27 -10.62 -6.36
CA SER A 192 -8.52 -12.07 -6.43
C SER A 192 -7.45 -12.76 -7.27
N LYS A 193 -6.96 -13.91 -6.79
CA LYS A 193 -6.01 -14.77 -7.49
C LYS A 193 -6.52 -15.32 -8.84
N ASP A 194 -7.82 -15.24 -9.10
CA ASP A 194 -8.45 -15.81 -10.30
C ASP A 194 -8.82 -14.74 -11.34
N ARG A 195 -8.50 -13.43 -11.09
CA ARG A 195 -8.97 -12.32 -11.92
C ARG A 195 -7.85 -11.54 -12.63
N TYR A 196 -6.72 -12.16 -12.91
CA TYR A 196 -5.62 -11.53 -13.66
C TYR A 196 -6.04 -11.03 -15.04
N ALA A 197 -6.89 -11.77 -15.73
CA ALA A 197 -7.40 -11.40 -17.06
C ALA A 197 -8.20 -10.09 -17.08
N GLU A 198 -8.73 -9.66 -15.93
CA GLU A 198 -9.45 -8.40 -15.78
C GLU A 198 -8.54 -7.24 -15.34
N SER A 199 -7.32 -7.56 -14.91
CA SER A 199 -6.36 -6.57 -14.41
C SER A 199 -5.61 -5.86 -15.53
N ILE A 200 -4.86 -4.81 -15.17
CA ILE A 200 -3.95 -4.11 -16.10
C ILE A 200 -2.80 -5.00 -16.55
N LEU A 201 -2.51 -6.10 -15.86
CA LEU A 201 -1.45 -7.04 -16.26
C LEU A 201 -1.77 -7.75 -17.57
N ALA A 202 -3.05 -7.91 -17.92
CA ALA A 202 -3.47 -8.45 -19.20
C ALA A 202 -3.03 -7.58 -20.39
N LEU A 203 -2.88 -6.25 -20.22
CA LEU A 203 -2.33 -5.35 -21.23
C LEU A 203 -0.92 -5.80 -21.68
N PHE A 204 -0.16 -6.36 -20.76
CA PHE A 204 1.22 -6.81 -20.94
C PHE A 204 1.36 -8.29 -21.29
N GLY A 205 0.25 -8.96 -21.65
CA GLY A 205 0.26 -10.39 -21.97
C GLY A 205 0.30 -11.31 -20.74
N HIS A 206 -0.08 -10.83 -19.55
CA HIS A 206 -0.13 -11.59 -18.31
C HIS A 206 -1.58 -11.78 -17.82
N PRO A 207 -2.46 -12.50 -18.56
CA PRO A 207 -3.85 -12.74 -18.16
C PRO A 207 -4.02 -13.81 -17.07
N SER A 208 -2.94 -14.48 -16.66
CA SER A 208 -2.96 -15.47 -15.59
C SER A 208 -1.68 -15.39 -14.75
N GLU A 209 -1.72 -15.96 -13.54
CA GLU A 209 -0.51 -16.07 -12.70
C GLU A 209 0.61 -16.85 -13.40
N GLY A 210 0.25 -17.84 -14.23
CA GLY A 210 1.20 -18.68 -14.96
C GLY A 210 2.10 -17.88 -15.88
N ASP A 211 1.57 -16.80 -16.46
CA ASP A 211 2.28 -15.95 -17.42
C ASP A 211 3.29 -15.01 -16.77
N ILE A 212 3.21 -14.80 -15.45
CA ILE A 212 4.05 -13.85 -14.72
C ILE A 212 5.37 -14.52 -14.31
N PRO A 213 6.54 -13.91 -14.59
CA PRO A 213 7.84 -14.39 -14.10
C PRO A 213 7.89 -14.45 -12.56
N ALA A 214 8.88 -15.16 -12.02
CA ALA A 214 9.02 -15.30 -10.56
C ALA A 214 9.25 -13.97 -9.84
N ASP A 215 9.92 -13.02 -10.50
CA ASP A 215 10.17 -11.65 -10.08
C ASP A 215 9.19 -10.64 -10.72
N GLY A 216 8.14 -11.11 -11.39
CA GLY A 216 7.14 -10.26 -12.03
C GLY A 216 6.15 -9.67 -11.03
N GLY A 217 5.73 -8.44 -11.27
CA GLY A 217 4.78 -7.71 -10.44
C GLY A 217 3.38 -8.32 -10.49
N GLN A 218 2.73 -8.38 -9.34
CA GLN A 218 1.35 -8.82 -9.19
C GLN A 218 0.49 -7.67 -8.66
N ALA A 219 -0.53 -7.94 -7.84
CA ALA A 219 -1.54 -6.95 -7.48
C ALA A 219 -0.98 -5.67 -6.82
N ILE A 220 -0.07 -5.79 -5.83
CA ILE A 220 0.50 -4.59 -5.18
C ILE A 220 1.32 -3.74 -6.18
N ALA A 221 2.08 -4.39 -7.06
CA ALA A 221 2.82 -3.68 -8.10
C ALA A 221 1.88 -3.01 -9.11
N ALA A 222 0.77 -3.70 -9.49
CA ALA A 222 -0.24 -3.16 -10.38
C ALA A 222 -0.97 -1.95 -9.77
N TRP A 223 -1.32 -2.01 -8.48
CA TRP A 223 -1.92 -0.87 -7.76
C TRP A 223 -0.93 0.30 -7.61
N ALA A 224 0.35 0.01 -7.34
CA ALA A 224 1.40 1.04 -7.29
C ALA A 224 1.63 1.70 -8.66
N TRP A 225 1.63 0.92 -9.74
CA TRP A 225 1.63 1.43 -11.10
C TRP A 225 0.41 2.33 -11.35
N GLY A 226 -0.76 1.93 -10.86
CA GLY A 226 -1.98 2.71 -10.92
C GLY A 226 -1.84 4.09 -10.27
N TYR A 227 -1.23 4.19 -9.10
CA TYR A 227 -0.94 5.48 -8.46
C TYR A 227 -0.09 6.39 -9.35
N SER A 228 0.95 5.85 -9.98
CA SER A 228 1.78 6.62 -10.91
C SER A 228 1.00 7.06 -12.16
N ARG A 229 0.06 6.26 -12.66
CA ARG A 229 -0.81 6.65 -13.80
C ARG A 229 -1.79 7.74 -13.43
N VAL A 230 -2.31 7.72 -12.20
CA VAL A 230 -3.13 8.84 -11.69
C VAL A 230 -2.29 10.10 -11.52
N MET A 231 -1.04 9.97 -11.06
CA MET A 231 -0.10 11.09 -10.98
C MET A 231 0.10 11.74 -12.36
N ASP A 232 0.23 10.95 -13.44
CA ASP A 232 0.34 11.47 -14.82
C ASP A 232 -0.87 12.34 -15.20
N TYR A 233 -2.09 11.94 -14.81
CA TYR A 233 -3.28 12.77 -15.02
C TYR A 233 -3.23 14.05 -14.17
N LEU A 234 -2.88 13.96 -12.90
CA LEU A 234 -2.83 15.12 -11.99
C LEU A 234 -1.85 16.20 -12.47
N GLU A 235 -0.78 15.81 -13.15
CA GLU A 235 0.16 16.76 -13.81
C GLU A 235 -0.51 17.55 -14.95
N THR A 236 -1.55 17.01 -15.56
CA THR A 236 -2.29 17.67 -16.66
C THR A 236 -3.41 18.60 -16.17
N ASP A 237 -3.90 18.42 -14.94
CA ASP A 237 -5.00 19.23 -14.42
C ASP A 237 -4.50 20.59 -13.91
N TRP A 238 -4.92 21.67 -14.58
CA TRP A 238 -4.47 23.03 -14.30
C TRP A 238 -4.80 23.53 -12.89
N GLN A 239 -5.80 22.97 -12.21
CA GLN A 239 -6.18 23.33 -10.86
C GLN A 239 -5.33 22.61 -9.79
N VAL A 240 -4.60 21.56 -10.15
CA VAL A 240 -3.82 20.75 -9.23
C VAL A 240 -2.38 21.24 -9.14
N ASP A 241 -1.85 21.34 -7.92
CA ASP A 241 -0.42 21.50 -7.68
C ASP A 241 0.23 20.10 -7.67
N ALA A 242 0.66 19.66 -8.85
CA ALA A 242 1.26 18.33 -9.00
C ALA A 242 2.58 18.16 -8.22
N SER A 243 3.22 19.25 -7.78
CA SER A 243 4.39 19.19 -6.90
C SER A 243 4.04 18.92 -5.43
N LYS A 244 2.73 18.89 -5.11
CA LYS A 244 2.20 18.76 -3.75
C LYS A 244 1.17 17.63 -3.63
N ILE A 245 1.41 16.50 -4.29
CA ILE A 245 0.56 15.31 -4.15
C ILE A 245 0.97 14.51 -2.92
N ILE A 246 -0.01 14.28 -2.04
CA ILE A 246 0.13 13.47 -0.83
C ILE A 246 -0.41 12.09 -1.13
N LEU A 247 0.47 11.10 -1.26
CA LEU A 247 0.09 9.72 -1.48
C LEU A 247 -0.24 9.08 -0.14
N MET A 248 -1.44 8.53 -0.01
CA MET A 248 -1.89 7.84 1.19
C MET A 248 -2.40 6.44 0.84
N GLY A 249 -2.25 5.52 1.78
CA GLY A 249 -2.87 4.20 1.71
C GLY A 249 -3.16 3.62 3.08
N HIS A 250 -4.23 2.83 3.17
CA HIS A 250 -4.61 2.06 4.36
C HIS A 250 -4.47 0.57 4.09
N SER A 251 -4.02 -0.20 5.09
CA SER A 251 -3.94 -1.67 5.00
C SER A 251 -3.08 -2.11 3.79
N ARG A 252 -3.58 -3.00 2.92
CA ARG A 252 -2.90 -3.40 1.66
C ARG A 252 -2.57 -2.22 0.75
N LEU A 253 -3.38 -1.18 0.75
CA LEU A 253 -3.09 0.05 0.01
C LEU A 253 -2.04 0.92 0.71
N GLY A 254 -1.82 0.75 2.03
CA GLY A 254 -0.67 1.30 2.75
C GLY A 254 0.65 0.66 2.32
N LYS A 255 0.68 -0.68 2.16
CA LYS A 255 1.81 -1.38 1.52
C LYS A 255 2.07 -0.82 0.11
N THR A 256 0.98 -0.62 -0.64
CA THR A 256 1.03 -0.07 -2.01
C THR A 256 1.53 1.37 -2.05
N SER A 257 1.10 2.23 -1.11
CA SER A 257 1.55 3.62 -1.06
C SER A 257 3.04 3.74 -0.74
N LEU A 258 3.56 2.87 0.14
CA LEU A 258 5.00 2.79 0.41
C LEU A 258 5.79 2.39 -0.83
N TRP A 259 5.33 1.34 -1.55
CA TRP A 259 6.01 0.89 -2.76
C TRP A 259 5.91 1.91 -3.90
N ALA A 260 4.73 2.50 -4.14
CA ALA A 260 4.57 3.58 -5.11
C ALA A 260 5.42 4.80 -4.76
N GLY A 261 5.46 5.20 -3.48
CA GLY A 261 6.31 6.28 -3.01
C GLY A 261 7.81 6.00 -3.17
N ALA A 262 8.25 4.75 -2.98
CA ALA A 262 9.65 4.35 -3.18
C ALA A 262 10.07 4.42 -4.66
N THR A 263 9.16 4.07 -5.57
CA THR A 263 9.42 3.95 -7.01
C THR A 263 9.08 5.20 -7.83
N ASP A 264 8.19 6.07 -7.35
CA ASP A 264 7.82 7.32 -8.01
C ASP A 264 8.13 8.54 -7.12
N PRO A 265 9.18 9.30 -7.43
CA PRO A 265 9.62 10.43 -6.63
C PRO A 265 8.71 11.67 -6.72
N ARG A 266 7.71 11.69 -7.59
CA ARG A 266 6.80 12.83 -7.79
C ARG A 266 5.84 13.04 -6.61
N PHE A 267 5.56 12.02 -5.82
CA PHE A 267 4.74 12.15 -4.62
C PHE A 267 5.49 12.97 -3.56
N ALA A 268 4.92 14.10 -3.15
CA ALA A 268 5.56 15.02 -2.22
C ALA A 268 5.61 14.50 -0.78
N ILE A 269 4.58 13.78 -0.35
CA ILE A 269 4.46 13.13 0.97
C ILE A 269 3.96 11.71 0.76
N VAL A 270 4.43 10.77 1.58
CA VAL A 270 3.93 9.38 1.59
C VAL A 270 3.38 9.05 2.97
N ILE A 271 2.15 8.52 3.01
CA ILE A 271 1.45 8.13 4.23
C ILE A 271 1.06 6.66 4.12
N SER A 272 1.42 5.89 5.14
CA SER A 272 1.05 4.48 5.30
C SER A 272 0.29 4.30 6.61
N ASN A 273 -0.97 3.90 6.52
CA ASN A 273 -1.83 3.64 7.66
C ASN A 273 -2.03 2.14 7.82
N GLU A 274 -1.63 1.59 8.97
CA GLU A 274 -1.86 0.20 9.39
C GLU A 274 -1.53 -0.82 8.30
N SER A 275 -0.33 -0.71 7.74
CA SER A 275 0.05 -1.50 6.57
C SER A 275 0.64 -2.89 6.88
N GLY A 276 1.10 -3.14 8.08
CA GLY A 276 1.52 -4.45 8.55
C GLY A 276 2.63 -5.12 7.73
N CYS A 277 2.59 -6.44 7.65
CA CYS A 277 3.55 -7.28 6.92
C CYS A 277 3.62 -6.92 5.44
N GLY A 278 4.84 -6.81 4.89
CA GLY A 278 5.04 -6.32 3.51
C GLY A 278 4.61 -4.86 3.31
N GLY A 279 4.38 -4.14 4.40
CA GLY A 279 4.15 -2.72 4.48
C GLY A 279 5.18 -2.07 5.40
N ALA A 280 4.74 -1.46 6.52
CA ALA A 280 5.65 -0.81 7.46
C ALA A 280 6.18 -1.74 8.56
N ALA A 281 5.53 -2.87 8.87
CA ALA A 281 5.94 -3.74 9.96
C ALA A 281 7.18 -4.58 9.63
N LEU A 282 8.15 -4.62 10.54
CA LEU A 282 9.35 -5.46 10.41
C LEU A 282 8.98 -6.93 10.27
N SER A 283 9.36 -7.55 9.16
CA SER A 283 9.05 -8.96 8.86
C SER A 283 9.68 -9.93 9.84
N ARG A 284 10.93 -9.66 10.29
CA ARG A 284 11.69 -10.52 11.22
C ARG A 284 11.09 -10.63 12.61
N ARG A 285 10.18 -9.73 13.00
CA ARG A 285 9.48 -9.81 14.28
C ARG A 285 8.47 -10.96 14.33
N GLN A 286 7.93 -11.36 13.20
CA GLN A 286 6.95 -12.44 13.09
C GLN A 286 5.75 -12.28 14.05
N VAL A 287 5.22 -11.06 14.14
CA VAL A 287 4.05 -10.72 14.97
C VAL A 287 2.83 -10.54 14.07
N GLY A 288 1.67 -11.05 14.50
CA GLY A 288 0.42 -10.93 13.75
C GLY A 288 0.47 -11.58 12.37
N GLU A 289 0.40 -10.77 11.31
CA GLU A 289 0.56 -11.20 9.93
C GLU A 289 2.05 -11.43 9.60
N THR A 290 2.38 -12.64 9.14
CA THR A 290 3.75 -13.00 8.75
C THR A 290 3.85 -13.17 7.24
N VAL A 291 5.09 -13.26 6.71
CA VAL A 291 5.33 -13.54 5.29
C VAL A 291 4.64 -14.82 4.84
N ASN A 292 4.68 -15.87 5.67
CA ASN A 292 3.98 -17.12 5.37
C ASN A 292 2.46 -16.91 5.26
N ARG A 293 1.84 -16.18 6.20
CA ARG A 293 0.40 -15.96 6.23
C ARG A 293 -0.08 -15.14 5.06
N ILE A 294 0.57 -14.01 4.77
CA ILE A 294 0.17 -13.12 3.70
C ILE A 294 0.29 -13.80 2.33
N ASN A 295 1.35 -14.58 2.10
CA ASN A 295 1.54 -15.31 0.85
C ASN A 295 0.54 -16.46 0.66
N HIS A 296 0.01 -17.06 1.74
CA HIS A 296 -1.04 -18.09 1.66
C HIS A 296 -2.42 -17.47 1.50
N ALA A 297 -2.74 -16.42 2.25
CA ALA A 297 -4.04 -15.78 2.20
C ALA A 297 -4.23 -14.99 0.88
N PHE A 298 -3.17 -14.35 0.41
CA PHE A 298 -3.18 -13.46 -0.75
C PHE A 298 -2.03 -13.78 -1.72
N PRO A 299 -2.01 -14.95 -2.34
CA PRO A 299 -0.89 -15.38 -3.20
C PRO A 299 -0.68 -14.47 -4.41
N HIS A 300 -1.66 -13.65 -4.77
CA HIS A 300 -1.63 -12.71 -5.89
C HIS A 300 -1.11 -11.30 -5.52
N TRP A 301 -0.68 -11.05 -4.26
CA TRP A 301 -0.26 -9.69 -3.89
C TRP A 301 1.19 -9.39 -4.24
N PHE A 302 2.11 -10.29 -3.90
CA PHE A 302 3.56 -10.10 -4.06
C PHE A 302 4.11 -10.99 -5.18
N CYS A 303 5.31 -10.72 -5.65
CA CYS A 303 5.98 -11.59 -6.62
C CYS A 303 6.19 -13.02 -6.06
N LYS A 304 6.33 -14.00 -6.96
CA LYS A 304 6.49 -15.41 -6.55
C LYS A 304 7.77 -15.65 -5.75
N ASN A 305 8.81 -14.84 -5.95
CA ASN A 305 10.06 -14.94 -5.19
C ASN A 305 9.84 -14.70 -3.69
N PHE A 306 8.89 -13.83 -3.30
CA PHE A 306 8.61 -13.56 -1.89
C PHE A 306 8.17 -14.80 -1.11
N ARG A 307 7.55 -15.76 -1.78
CA ARG A 307 7.11 -17.05 -1.18
C ARG A 307 8.27 -17.90 -0.67
N ARG A 308 9.51 -17.68 -1.15
CA ARG A 308 10.72 -18.39 -0.69
C ARG A 308 11.02 -18.11 0.78
N TYR A 309 10.53 -16.97 1.29
CA TYR A 309 10.76 -16.51 2.65
C TYR A 309 9.63 -16.86 3.62
N ASN A 310 8.67 -17.69 3.20
CA ASN A 310 7.63 -18.22 4.07
C ASN A 310 8.27 -18.99 5.24
N LYS A 311 8.00 -18.54 6.50
CA LYS A 311 8.61 -19.05 7.73
C LYS A 311 10.16 -18.90 7.78
N LYS A 312 10.72 -18.02 6.98
CA LYS A 312 12.14 -17.79 6.80
C LYS A 312 12.47 -16.29 6.71
N GLU A 313 11.76 -15.48 7.47
CA GLU A 313 11.91 -14.03 7.47
C GLU A 313 13.35 -13.59 7.76
N GLY A 314 14.11 -14.39 8.50
CA GLY A 314 15.54 -14.17 8.74
C GLY A 314 16.43 -14.27 7.50
N GLU A 315 16.00 -15.00 6.46
CA GLU A 315 16.72 -15.15 5.18
C GLU A 315 16.41 -14.03 4.18
N LEU A 316 15.42 -13.15 4.45
CA LEU A 316 15.17 -11.99 3.61
C LEU A 316 16.42 -11.11 3.51
N PRO A 317 16.85 -10.68 2.31
CA PRO A 317 18.02 -9.81 2.17
C PRO A 317 17.75 -8.38 2.62
N ILE A 318 16.49 -8.05 2.92
CA ILE A 318 16.00 -6.73 3.34
C ILE A 318 15.04 -6.85 4.53
N ASP A 319 14.64 -5.70 5.10
CA ASP A 319 13.46 -5.60 5.95
C ASP A 319 12.80 -4.22 5.76
N GLN A 320 11.60 -4.02 6.31
CA GLN A 320 10.71 -2.91 5.95
C GLN A 320 11.24 -1.52 6.31
N HIS A 321 12.16 -1.38 7.29
CA HIS A 321 12.84 -0.10 7.57
C HIS A 321 13.62 0.40 6.35
N GLU A 322 14.14 -0.49 5.51
CA GLU A 322 14.83 -0.15 4.26
C GLU A 322 13.83 0.33 3.19
N LEU A 323 12.62 -0.26 3.14
CA LEU A 323 11.55 0.26 2.27
C LEU A 323 11.17 1.70 2.64
N LEU A 324 10.94 1.94 3.94
CA LEU A 324 10.58 3.25 4.45
C LEU A 324 11.68 4.28 4.17
N ALA A 325 12.93 3.89 4.27
CA ALA A 325 14.09 4.74 3.97
C ALA A 325 14.16 5.17 2.50
N LEU A 326 13.61 4.37 1.56
CA LEU A 326 13.54 4.72 0.13
C LEU A 326 12.69 5.97 -0.15
N ILE A 327 11.84 6.40 0.80
CA ILE A 327 11.04 7.62 0.70
C ILE A 327 11.90 8.87 0.91
N ALA A 328 13.00 8.77 1.67
CA ALA A 328 13.87 9.93 1.94
C ALA A 328 14.32 10.63 0.64
N PRO A 329 14.45 11.96 0.65
CA PRO A 329 14.29 12.90 1.78
C PRO A 329 12.85 13.45 1.96
N ARG A 330 11.85 12.88 1.25
CA ARG A 330 10.44 13.32 1.31
C ARG A 330 9.83 13.01 2.67
N PRO A 331 8.85 13.80 3.15
CA PRO A 331 8.13 13.49 4.38
C PRO A 331 7.45 12.12 4.30
N LEU A 332 7.61 11.35 5.37
CA LEU A 332 7.00 10.04 5.56
C LEU A 332 6.16 10.04 6.82
N TYR A 333 4.93 9.53 6.74
CA TYR A 333 4.05 9.31 7.90
C TYR A 333 3.65 7.84 7.97
N VAL A 334 3.85 7.21 9.11
CA VAL A 334 3.32 5.87 9.40
C VAL A 334 2.34 5.97 10.57
N ALA A 335 1.19 5.34 10.46
CA ALA A 335 0.15 5.34 11.47
C ALA A 335 -0.30 3.92 11.78
N SER A 336 -0.53 3.67 13.07
CA SER A 336 -0.95 2.39 13.63
C SER A 336 -2.14 2.59 14.58
N ALA A 337 -2.82 1.49 14.94
CA ALA A 337 -3.84 1.45 15.98
C ALA A 337 -3.48 0.41 17.05
N GLU A 338 -3.74 0.72 18.33
CA GLU A 338 -3.30 -0.14 19.45
C GLU A 338 -3.99 -1.51 19.50
N GLU A 339 -5.24 -1.57 19.00
CA GLU A 339 -6.01 -2.80 18.95
C GLU A 339 -5.78 -3.58 17.64
N ASP A 340 -5.10 -3.00 16.65
CA ASP A 340 -4.70 -3.70 15.42
C ASP A 340 -3.43 -4.53 15.63
N ARG A 341 -3.57 -5.58 16.40
CA ARG A 341 -2.47 -6.49 16.71
C ARG A 341 -1.97 -7.28 15.49
N TRP A 342 -2.82 -7.38 14.45
CA TRP A 342 -2.49 -8.06 13.21
C TRP A 342 -1.41 -7.34 12.41
N SER A 343 -1.43 -6.00 12.42
CA SER A 343 -0.47 -5.17 11.69
C SER A 343 0.86 -4.94 12.44
N ASP A 344 1.03 -5.43 13.67
CA ASP A 344 2.23 -5.23 14.50
C ASP A 344 2.61 -3.73 14.62
N ALA A 345 1.79 -2.95 15.32
CA ALA A 345 2.02 -1.52 15.54
C ALA A 345 3.44 -1.19 16.05
N LYS A 346 4.03 -2.07 16.88
CA LYS A 346 5.41 -1.88 17.36
C LYS A 346 6.43 -2.15 16.26
N GLY A 347 6.19 -3.12 15.39
CA GLY A 347 7.03 -3.38 14.22
C GLY A 347 6.98 -2.24 13.22
N GLU A 348 5.80 -1.64 12.98
CA GLU A 348 5.66 -0.43 12.16
C GLU A 348 6.41 0.77 12.76
N PHE A 349 6.30 0.97 14.07
CA PHE A 349 7.03 2.02 14.77
C PHE A 349 8.56 1.85 14.67
N LEU A 350 9.08 0.66 14.97
CA LEU A 350 10.52 0.39 14.94
C LEU A 350 11.09 0.55 13.53
N SER A 351 10.39 0.03 12.52
CA SER A 351 10.76 0.22 11.12
C SER A 351 10.86 1.70 10.76
N THR A 352 9.86 2.48 11.18
CA THR A 352 9.82 3.94 10.96
C THR A 352 10.97 4.66 11.68
N ALA A 353 11.29 4.25 12.91
CA ALA A 353 12.41 4.81 13.67
C ALA A 353 13.76 4.55 12.98
N TYR A 354 13.99 3.31 12.55
CA TYR A 354 15.26 2.94 11.89
C TYR A 354 15.42 3.57 10.51
N ALA A 355 14.35 3.77 9.74
CA ALA A 355 14.40 4.52 8.49
C ALA A 355 14.98 5.93 8.66
N GLY A 356 14.85 6.51 9.86
CA GLY A 356 15.39 7.81 10.24
C GLY A 356 16.90 7.96 10.04
N GLU A 357 17.67 6.86 10.00
CA GLU A 357 19.13 6.90 9.75
C GLU A 357 19.45 7.55 8.40
N VAL A 358 18.68 7.24 7.36
CA VAL A 358 18.87 7.87 6.04
C VAL A 358 18.48 9.34 6.08
N TYR A 359 17.42 9.70 6.77
CA TYR A 359 17.04 11.12 6.92
C TYR A 359 18.14 11.95 7.60
N LYS A 360 18.90 11.36 8.52
CA LYS A 360 20.06 12.01 9.15
C LYS A 360 21.17 12.34 8.16
N LEU A 361 21.40 11.51 7.12
CA LEU A 361 22.34 11.84 6.04
C LEU A 361 21.98 13.14 5.34
N TYR A 362 20.67 13.44 5.20
CA TYR A 362 20.17 14.69 4.63
C TYR A 362 20.10 15.86 5.66
N GLY A 363 20.60 15.67 6.89
CA GLY A 363 20.46 16.65 7.96
C GLY A 363 19.02 16.81 8.49
N MET A 364 18.17 15.83 8.26
CA MET A 364 16.76 15.85 8.65
C MET A 364 16.50 14.98 9.88
N LYS A 365 15.44 15.30 10.64
CA LYS A 365 15.05 14.52 11.81
C LYS A 365 14.16 13.36 11.44
N GLY A 366 14.54 12.14 11.85
CA GLY A 366 13.68 10.97 11.94
C GLY A 366 12.73 11.06 13.15
N LEU A 367 12.29 9.93 13.69
CA LEU A 367 11.49 9.93 14.94
C LEU A 367 12.33 10.36 16.16
N GLU A 368 13.66 10.25 16.09
CA GLU A 368 14.62 10.56 17.17
C GLU A 368 14.43 9.72 18.44
N THR A 369 13.69 8.62 18.36
CA THR A 369 13.44 7.70 19.47
C THR A 369 13.16 6.30 18.94
N THR A 370 13.50 5.28 19.72
CA THR A 370 13.09 3.88 19.56
C THR A 370 12.12 3.43 20.67
N THR A 371 11.70 4.36 21.52
CA THR A 371 10.65 4.15 22.50
C THR A 371 9.31 4.54 21.89
N MET A 372 8.39 3.58 21.81
CA MET A 372 7.07 3.80 21.23
C MET A 372 6.34 4.94 21.95
N PRO A 373 5.75 5.92 21.23
CA PRO A 373 5.04 7.01 21.86
C PRO A 373 3.78 6.51 22.60
N THR A 374 3.33 7.29 23.56
CA THR A 374 2.03 7.07 24.19
C THR A 374 0.93 7.14 23.13
N VAL A 375 -0.10 6.29 23.27
CA VAL A 375 -1.26 6.26 22.38
C VAL A 375 -1.87 7.66 22.25
N ASN A 376 -2.24 8.03 21.05
CA ASN A 376 -2.75 9.36 20.67
C ASN A 376 -1.76 10.53 20.82
N MET A 377 -0.47 10.24 20.96
CA MET A 377 0.59 11.26 21.03
C MET A 377 1.49 11.17 19.78
N PRO A 378 1.20 11.89 18.69
CA PRO A 378 1.96 11.80 17.46
C PRO A 378 3.35 12.43 17.57
N ILE A 379 4.34 11.80 16.92
CA ILE A 379 5.64 12.39 16.64
C ILE A 379 5.61 12.94 15.21
N MET A 380 5.88 14.25 15.04
CA MET A 380 5.74 14.93 13.74
C MET A 380 7.06 15.64 13.33
N ASN A 381 8.08 14.86 12.97
CA ASN A 381 9.30 15.35 12.33
C ASN A 381 9.21 15.16 10.80
N ARG A 382 10.31 15.06 10.09
CA ARG A 382 10.33 14.72 8.65
C ARG A 382 9.85 13.29 8.43
N VAL A 383 10.14 12.41 9.38
CA VAL A 383 9.50 11.11 9.57
C VAL A 383 8.53 11.27 10.75
N ALA A 384 7.30 10.86 10.56
CA ALA A 384 6.23 10.99 11.54
C ALA A 384 5.62 9.63 11.86
N TYR A 385 5.08 9.52 13.08
CA TYR A 385 4.41 8.32 13.54
C TYR A 385 3.34 8.65 14.58
N HIS A 386 2.22 7.95 14.53
CA HIS A 386 1.33 7.83 15.67
C HIS A 386 0.81 6.39 15.84
N ASN A 387 0.44 6.07 17.08
CA ASN A 387 -0.39 4.93 17.42
C ASN A 387 -1.65 5.47 18.09
N ARG A 388 -2.83 5.24 17.50
CA ARG A 388 -4.11 5.71 18.05
C ARG A 388 -4.85 4.62 18.80
N THR A 389 -5.83 4.99 19.61
CA THR A 389 -6.83 4.06 20.14
C THR A 389 -7.67 3.45 19.03
N GLY A 390 -8.16 2.23 19.26
CA GLY A 390 -9.13 1.52 18.43
C GLY A 390 -8.52 0.51 17.47
N VAL A 391 -9.40 -0.02 16.63
CA VAL A 391 -9.15 -1.15 15.73
C VAL A 391 -8.61 -0.71 14.37
N HIS A 392 -8.36 -1.68 13.49
CA HIS A 392 -7.94 -1.50 12.10
C HIS A 392 -8.94 -0.65 11.29
N ASP A 393 -8.65 0.63 11.11
CA ASP A 393 -9.52 1.59 10.41
C ASP A 393 -8.77 2.86 9.96
N VAL A 394 -9.47 3.78 9.29
CA VAL A 394 -9.07 5.17 9.08
C VAL A 394 -10.10 6.06 9.75
N THR A 395 -9.66 6.89 10.67
CA THR A 395 -10.54 7.69 11.53
C THR A 395 -10.29 9.19 11.36
N ASP A 396 -11.15 10.00 11.98
CA ASP A 396 -10.96 11.44 12.05
C ASP A 396 -9.64 11.85 12.71
N PHE A 397 -9.17 11.07 13.70
CA PHE A 397 -7.88 11.31 14.35
C PHE A 397 -6.71 11.17 13.35
N ASP A 398 -6.78 10.15 12.50
CA ASP A 398 -5.77 9.94 11.45
C ASP A 398 -5.74 11.14 10.50
N TRP A 399 -6.91 11.53 9.96
CA TRP A 399 -7.02 12.64 9.02
C TRP A 399 -6.59 13.98 9.59
N GLU A 400 -6.91 14.28 10.84
CA GLU A 400 -6.45 15.49 11.52
C GLU A 400 -4.92 15.57 11.60
N ASN A 401 -4.28 14.44 11.87
CA ASN A 401 -2.83 14.37 11.92
C ASN A 401 -2.21 14.40 10.54
N TYR A 402 -2.82 13.78 9.51
CA TYR A 402 -2.34 13.84 8.14
C TYR A 402 -2.42 15.26 7.57
N ILE A 403 -3.52 15.97 7.82
CA ILE A 403 -3.68 17.38 7.42
C ILE A 403 -2.65 18.27 8.13
N LYS A 404 -2.47 18.13 9.44
CA LYS A 404 -1.43 18.86 10.20
C LYS A 404 -0.02 18.60 9.66
N PHE A 405 0.26 17.34 9.29
CA PHE A 405 1.54 16.97 8.73
C PHE A 405 1.75 17.56 7.33
N ALA A 406 0.72 17.51 6.49
CA ALA A 406 0.74 18.12 5.17
C ALA A 406 0.92 19.65 5.26
N ASP A 407 0.22 20.32 6.17
CA ASP A 407 0.37 21.75 6.42
C ASP A 407 1.81 22.12 6.79
N LYS A 408 2.44 21.34 7.64
CA LYS A 408 3.83 21.56 8.06
C LYS A 408 4.84 21.54 6.92
N TRP A 409 4.59 20.73 5.89
CA TRP A 409 5.59 20.48 4.84
C TRP A 409 5.24 21.09 3.48
N LEU A 410 3.97 21.47 3.26
CA LEU A 410 3.51 21.98 1.96
C LEU A 410 3.00 23.42 1.99
N LYS A 411 2.70 23.95 3.18
CA LYS A 411 2.34 25.37 3.41
C LYS A 411 3.49 26.09 4.06
#